data_aab3f9e7a0c263ea9461bf5abffe4e8d
#
_entry.id   aab3f9e7a0c263ea9461bf5abffe4e8d
#
_cell.length_a   1.000
_cell.length_b   1.000
_cell.length_c   1.000
_cell.angle_alpha   90.00
_cell.angle_beta   90.00
_cell.angle_gamma   90.00
#
_symmetry.space_group_name_H-M   'P 1'
#
loop_
_entity.id
_entity.type
_entity.pdbx_description
1 polymer ?
#
loop_
_entity_poly.entity_id
_entity_poly.type
_entity_poly.pdbx_seq_one_letter_code
_entity_poly.pdbx_strand_id
1 'polypeptide(L)'
;NDMKKMIAYSSVAHMGFVTIGAFSFTNEGLAGSVYQMVSHGLISGALFLCVGIVYDRLHTREINAYGGVTDVMPNFAFFFMFMMLASVGLPGTSGFVGELLVLVGIWKTYPIVAIFCATGLILGAIYMLWLYRRVMFGKAVKEEIVSLEKLSKREIIIFVPITALIFI
;
A
#
# COMPACT_ATOMS: atom_id res chain seq x y z
N ASN A 1 15.27 0.79 6.66
CA ASN A 1 14.78 1.80 7.63
C ASN A 1 14.19 3.06 6.98
N ASP A 2 14.05 3.09 5.65
CA ASP A 2 13.50 4.23 4.88
C ASP A 2 12.11 3.86 4.37
N MET A 3 11.09 4.65 4.77
CA MET A 3 9.68 4.45 4.45
C MET A 3 9.43 4.50 2.94
N LYS A 4 10.02 5.48 2.24
CA LYS A 4 9.90 5.62 0.79
C LYS A 4 10.48 4.42 0.04
N LYS A 5 11.66 3.95 0.46
CA LYS A 5 12.29 2.77 -0.15
C LYS A 5 11.44 1.52 0.05
N MET A 6 10.86 1.32 1.23
CA MET A 6 10.01 0.15 1.51
C MET A 6 8.79 0.13 0.59
N ILE A 7 8.09 1.26 0.42
CA ILE A 7 6.95 1.37 -0.49
C ILE A 7 7.40 1.21 -1.96
N ALA A 8 8.57 1.72 -2.34
CA ALA A 8 9.10 1.52 -3.68
C ALA A 8 9.41 0.04 -3.98
N TYR A 9 9.99 -0.69 -3.03
CA TYR A 9 10.23 -2.12 -3.20
C TYR A 9 8.93 -2.95 -3.19
N SER A 10 7.89 -2.54 -2.47
CA SER A 10 6.58 -3.19 -2.59
C SER A 10 6.02 -3.09 -4.00
N SER A 11 6.25 -1.96 -4.68
CA SER A 11 5.86 -1.79 -6.08
C SER A 11 6.53 -2.82 -7.01
N VAL A 12 7.80 -3.16 -6.77
CA VAL A 12 8.49 -4.20 -7.53
C VAL A 12 7.81 -5.56 -7.35
N ALA A 13 7.39 -5.89 -6.12
CA ALA A 13 6.68 -7.14 -5.85
C ALA A 13 5.31 -7.20 -6.59
N HIS A 14 4.51 -6.11 -6.53
CA HIS A 14 3.23 -6.04 -7.25
C HIS A 14 3.41 -6.10 -8.78
N MET A 15 4.47 -5.49 -9.32
CA MET A 15 4.77 -5.62 -10.76
C MET A 15 5.21 -7.04 -11.13
N GLY A 16 5.77 -7.80 -10.20
CA GLY A 16 5.98 -9.24 -10.35
C GLY A 16 4.67 -10.00 -10.61
N PHE A 17 3.60 -9.68 -9.87
CA PHE A 17 2.25 -10.22 -10.12
C PHE A 17 1.73 -9.87 -11.51
N VAL A 18 1.89 -8.62 -11.93
CA VAL A 18 1.52 -8.18 -13.29
C VAL A 18 2.23 -9.03 -14.35
N THR A 19 3.53 -9.21 -14.21
CA THR A 19 4.32 -9.99 -15.15
C THR A 19 3.87 -11.46 -15.19
N ILE A 20 3.71 -12.10 -14.04
CA ILE A 20 3.27 -13.50 -13.95
C ILE A 20 1.87 -13.66 -14.55
N GLY A 21 0.94 -12.74 -14.28
CA GLY A 21 -0.40 -12.77 -14.84
C GLY A 21 -0.39 -12.65 -16.37
N ALA A 22 0.41 -11.73 -16.92
CA ALA A 22 0.54 -11.55 -18.36
C ALA A 22 1.08 -12.81 -19.06
N PHE A 23 2.03 -13.50 -18.43
CA PHE A 23 2.64 -14.73 -18.96
C PHE A 23 1.93 -16.02 -18.51
N SER A 24 0.77 -15.92 -17.85
CA SER A 24 -0.04 -17.11 -17.50
C SER A 24 -0.74 -17.73 -18.70
N PHE A 25 -0.87 -16.99 -19.80
CA PHE A 25 -1.60 -17.36 -21.03
C PHE A 25 -3.08 -17.73 -20.76
N THR A 26 -3.68 -17.14 -19.73
CA THR A 26 -5.10 -17.29 -19.37
C THR A 26 -5.81 -15.95 -19.44
N ASN A 27 -7.12 -15.97 -19.73
CA ASN A 27 -7.91 -14.75 -19.78
C ASN A 27 -7.96 -14.04 -18.42
N GLU A 28 -8.09 -14.82 -17.33
CA GLU A 28 -8.13 -14.30 -15.96
C GLU A 28 -6.78 -13.67 -15.57
N GLY A 29 -5.68 -14.32 -15.90
CA GLY A 29 -4.34 -13.80 -15.61
C GLY A 29 -4.04 -12.53 -16.39
N LEU A 30 -4.42 -12.46 -17.67
CA LEU A 30 -4.25 -11.26 -18.47
C LEU A 30 -5.13 -10.11 -17.95
N ALA A 31 -6.41 -10.39 -17.71
CA ALA A 31 -7.34 -9.39 -17.14
C ALA A 31 -6.85 -8.91 -15.76
N GLY A 32 -6.40 -9.82 -14.90
CA GLY A 32 -5.82 -9.50 -13.60
C GLY A 32 -4.57 -8.65 -13.70
N SER A 33 -3.68 -8.91 -14.66
CA SER A 33 -2.50 -8.09 -14.93
C SER A 33 -2.86 -6.64 -15.25
N VAL A 34 -3.76 -6.42 -16.21
CA VAL A 34 -4.19 -5.08 -16.61
C VAL A 34 -4.87 -4.37 -15.44
N TYR A 35 -5.75 -5.07 -14.74
CA TYR A 35 -6.44 -4.52 -13.57
C TYR A 35 -5.46 -4.13 -12.46
N GLN A 36 -4.47 -5.00 -12.18
CA GLN A 36 -3.45 -4.75 -11.17
C GLN A 36 -2.55 -3.55 -11.54
N MET A 37 -2.23 -3.33 -12.80
CA MET A 37 -1.48 -2.14 -13.22
C MET A 37 -2.22 -0.85 -12.85
N VAL A 38 -3.51 -0.75 -13.16
CA VAL A 38 -4.33 0.43 -12.86
C VAL A 38 -4.49 0.62 -11.35
N SER A 39 -4.90 -0.45 -10.66
CA SER A 39 -5.07 -0.45 -9.20
C SER A 39 -3.78 -0.06 -8.47
N HIS A 40 -2.66 -0.68 -8.84
CA HIS A 40 -1.36 -0.37 -8.24
C HIS A 40 -0.96 1.09 -8.49
N GLY A 41 -1.22 1.64 -9.65
CA GLY A 41 -0.95 3.06 -9.95
C GLY A 41 -1.66 3.99 -8.98
N LEU A 42 -2.94 3.74 -8.69
CA LEU A 42 -3.73 4.52 -7.74
C LEU A 42 -3.24 4.34 -6.28
N ILE A 43 -3.10 3.10 -5.85
CA ILE A 43 -2.73 2.75 -4.46
C ILE A 43 -1.30 3.21 -4.15
N SER A 44 -0.34 2.91 -5.03
CA SER A 44 1.05 3.30 -4.87
C SER A 44 1.21 4.82 -4.89
N GLY A 45 0.52 5.51 -5.81
CA GLY A 45 0.49 6.96 -5.85
C GLY A 45 0.00 7.56 -4.53
N ALA A 46 -1.10 7.02 -3.99
CA ALA A 46 -1.64 7.45 -2.69
C ALA A 46 -0.68 7.19 -1.52
N LEU A 47 -0.01 6.03 -1.50
CA LEU A 47 1.01 5.73 -0.48
C LEU A 47 2.20 6.70 -0.56
N PHE A 48 2.66 7.06 -1.76
CA PHE A 48 3.71 8.05 -1.92
C PHE A 48 3.26 9.45 -1.51
N LEU A 49 1.98 9.82 -1.74
CA LEU A 49 1.42 11.06 -1.18
C LEU A 49 1.43 11.05 0.35
N CYS A 50 1.08 9.93 0.98
CA CYS A 50 1.18 9.79 2.44
C CYS A 50 2.62 10.00 2.93
N VAL A 51 3.62 9.40 2.26
CA VAL A 51 5.03 9.63 2.60
C VAL A 51 5.43 11.10 2.39
N GLY A 52 4.95 11.72 1.32
CA GLY A 52 5.17 13.15 1.05
C GLY A 52 4.68 14.04 2.19
N ILE A 53 3.46 13.81 2.64
CA ILE A 53 2.81 14.57 3.72
C ILE A 53 3.64 14.54 5.02
N VAL A 54 4.10 13.37 5.44
CA VAL A 54 4.91 13.29 6.67
C VAL A 54 6.33 13.81 6.45
N TYR A 55 6.87 13.64 5.24
CA TYR A 55 8.18 14.18 4.89
C TYR A 55 8.20 15.71 4.86
N ASP A 56 7.15 16.35 4.33
CA ASP A 56 7.06 17.81 4.29
C ASP A 56 7.02 18.44 5.69
N ARG A 57 6.57 17.67 6.69
CA ARG A 57 6.47 18.12 8.08
C ARG A 57 7.73 17.82 8.91
N LEU A 58 8.38 16.67 8.70
CA LEU A 58 9.53 16.22 9.52
C LEU A 58 10.85 16.21 8.78
N HIS A 59 10.85 16.43 7.45
CA HIS A 59 12.03 16.40 6.58
C HIS A 59 12.89 15.14 6.70
N THR A 60 12.32 14.03 7.18
CA THR A 60 12.98 12.73 7.28
C THR A 60 12.09 11.60 6.73
N ARG A 61 12.70 10.53 6.26
CA ARG A 61 12.02 9.30 5.79
C ARG A 61 12.33 8.11 6.67
N GLU A 62 13.15 8.32 7.70
CA GLU A 62 13.55 7.24 8.59
C GLU A 62 12.38 6.77 9.46
N ILE A 63 12.04 5.49 9.37
CA ILE A 63 10.93 4.90 10.12
C ILE A 63 11.10 5.09 11.63
N ASN A 64 12.34 5.04 12.13
CA ASN A 64 12.63 5.20 13.55
C ASN A 64 12.48 6.66 14.06
N ALA A 65 12.39 7.63 13.15
CA ALA A 65 12.11 9.01 13.51
C ALA A 65 10.64 9.22 13.93
N TYR A 66 9.75 8.34 13.44
CA TYR A 66 8.31 8.38 13.70
C TYR A 66 7.92 7.53 14.91
N GLY A 67 6.65 7.60 15.30
CA GLY A 67 6.01 6.85 16.37
C GLY A 67 4.92 7.69 17.03
N GLY A 68 3.71 7.13 17.19
CA GLY A 68 2.59 7.84 17.79
C GLY A 68 1.91 8.90 16.90
N VAL A 69 2.11 8.84 15.58
CA VAL A 69 1.49 9.80 14.64
C VAL A 69 -0.03 9.77 14.73
N THR A 70 -0.62 8.64 15.09
CA THR A 70 -2.09 8.49 15.29
C THR A 70 -2.63 9.45 16.36
N ASP A 71 -1.88 9.72 17.40
CA ASP A 71 -2.32 10.59 18.51
C ASP A 71 -2.47 12.06 18.06
N VAL A 72 -1.66 12.48 17.10
CA VAL A 72 -1.59 13.86 16.62
C VAL A 72 -2.36 14.07 15.32
N MET A 73 -2.29 13.08 14.41
CA MET A 73 -2.89 13.14 13.07
C MET A 73 -3.83 11.94 12.80
N PRO A 74 -4.96 11.78 13.52
CA PRO A 74 -5.83 10.61 13.38
C PRO A 74 -6.43 10.46 11.98
N ASN A 75 -6.80 11.54 11.31
CA ASN A 75 -7.33 11.49 9.94
C ASN A 75 -6.29 11.01 8.94
N PHE A 76 -5.03 11.42 9.11
CA PHE A 76 -3.93 10.93 8.29
C PHE A 76 -3.70 9.44 8.52
N ALA A 77 -3.69 9.00 9.78
CA ALA A 77 -3.55 7.60 10.12
C ALA A 77 -4.66 6.74 9.49
N PHE A 78 -5.90 7.24 9.45
CA PHE A 78 -7.01 6.57 8.78
C PHE A 78 -6.76 6.39 7.27
N PHE A 79 -6.41 7.47 6.54
CA PHE A 79 -6.13 7.37 5.11
C PHE A 79 -4.94 6.46 4.83
N PHE A 80 -3.86 6.59 5.60
CA PHE A 80 -2.69 5.73 5.42
C PHE A 80 -3.00 4.26 5.71
N MET A 81 -3.80 3.96 6.74
CA MET A 81 -4.29 2.60 7.01
C MET A 81 -5.05 2.05 5.82
N PHE A 82 -6.00 2.82 5.29
CA PHE A 82 -6.82 2.38 4.15
C PHE A 82 -5.96 2.09 2.91
N MET A 83 -5.04 3.00 2.56
CA MET A 83 -4.15 2.81 1.41
C MET A 83 -3.20 1.62 1.60
N MET A 84 -2.70 1.43 2.82
CA MET A 84 -1.86 0.30 3.18
C MET A 84 -2.63 -1.03 3.07
N LEU A 85 -3.84 -1.10 3.60
CA LEU A 85 -4.68 -2.29 3.51
C LEU A 85 -5.08 -2.59 2.05
N ALA A 86 -5.36 -1.58 1.25
CA ALA A 86 -5.60 -1.73 -0.18
C ALA A 86 -4.37 -2.27 -0.92
N SER A 87 -3.16 -1.84 -0.53
CA SER A 87 -1.91 -2.37 -1.07
C SER A 87 -1.64 -3.82 -0.67
N VAL A 88 -2.12 -4.25 0.48
CA VAL A 88 -2.01 -5.64 0.96
C VAL A 88 -3.07 -6.55 0.32
N GLY A 89 -4.01 -6.00 -0.44
CA GLY A 89 -5.08 -6.76 -1.06
C GLY A 89 -6.24 -7.07 -0.10
N LEU A 90 -6.71 -6.07 0.65
CA LEU A 90 -7.92 -6.23 1.47
C LEU A 90 -9.14 -6.50 0.57
N PRO A 91 -9.94 -7.56 0.83
CA PRO A 91 -11.21 -7.77 0.12
C PRO A 91 -12.11 -6.54 0.15
N GLY A 92 -12.65 -6.17 -1.01
CA GLY A 92 -13.41 -4.93 -1.20
C GLY A 92 -12.57 -3.76 -1.71
N THR A 93 -11.28 -3.95 -1.97
CA THR A 93 -10.41 -2.97 -2.61
C THR A 93 -9.95 -3.44 -3.99
N SER A 94 -9.61 -2.49 -4.85
CA SER A 94 -9.16 -2.81 -6.22
C SER A 94 -7.86 -3.64 -6.24
N GLY A 95 -6.97 -3.51 -5.25
CA GLY A 95 -5.77 -4.32 -5.16
C GLY A 95 -6.05 -5.81 -5.04
N PHE A 96 -7.04 -6.18 -4.22
CA PHE A 96 -7.45 -7.58 -4.06
C PHE A 96 -7.92 -8.23 -5.36
N VAL A 97 -8.73 -7.52 -6.14
CA VAL A 97 -9.31 -8.05 -7.39
C VAL A 97 -8.22 -8.41 -8.40
N GLY A 98 -7.24 -7.52 -8.59
CA GLY A 98 -6.14 -7.76 -9.53
C GLY A 98 -5.29 -8.95 -9.12
N GLU A 99 -4.87 -9.02 -7.85
CA GLU A 99 -4.06 -10.10 -7.32
C GLU A 99 -4.78 -11.46 -7.35
N LEU A 100 -6.07 -11.48 -6.98
CA LEU A 100 -6.88 -12.68 -7.01
C LEU A 100 -7.02 -13.23 -8.43
N LEU A 101 -7.32 -12.38 -9.42
CA LEU A 101 -7.44 -12.79 -10.81
C LEU A 101 -6.13 -13.37 -11.36
N VAL A 102 -4.99 -12.74 -11.02
CA VAL A 102 -3.68 -13.28 -11.40
C VAL A 102 -3.44 -14.66 -10.78
N LEU A 103 -3.73 -14.81 -9.46
CA LEU A 103 -3.57 -16.10 -8.79
C LEU A 103 -4.47 -17.19 -9.38
N VAL A 104 -5.72 -16.86 -9.69
CA VAL A 104 -6.65 -17.81 -10.35
C VAL A 104 -6.15 -18.18 -11.75
N GLY A 105 -5.65 -17.20 -12.50
CA GLY A 105 -5.11 -17.42 -13.83
C GLY A 105 -3.89 -18.35 -13.81
N ILE A 106 -2.90 -18.06 -12.95
CA ILE A 106 -1.67 -18.85 -12.85
C ILE A 106 -1.92 -20.25 -12.25
N TRP A 107 -2.91 -20.37 -11.34
CA TRP A 107 -3.29 -21.67 -10.79
C TRP A 107 -3.72 -22.68 -11.84
N LYS A 108 -4.42 -22.23 -12.89
CA LYS A 108 -4.90 -23.08 -13.98
C LYS A 108 -3.76 -23.67 -14.82
N THR A 109 -2.64 -22.97 -14.95
CA THR A 109 -1.51 -23.37 -15.81
C THR A 109 -0.33 -23.90 -15.02
N TYR A 110 0.02 -23.22 -13.91
CA TYR A 110 1.21 -23.52 -13.11
C TYR A 110 0.92 -23.44 -11.61
N PRO A 111 0.22 -24.45 -11.01
CA PRO A 111 -0.21 -24.41 -9.61
C PRO A 111 0.93 -24.20 -8.60
N ILE A 112 2.10 -24.77 -8.86
CA ILE A 112 3.26 -24.61 -7.99
C ILE A 112 3.71 -23.13 -7.96
N VAL A 113 3.72 -22.46 -9.10
CA VAL A 113 4.06 -21.03 -9.17
C VAL A 113 3.03 -20.19 -8.42
N ALA A 114 1.74 -20.53 -8.51
CA ALA A 114 0.68 -19.84 -7.75
C ALA A 114 0.90 -19.93 -6.23
N ILE A 115 1.36 -21.08 -5.71
CA ILE A 115 1.69 -21.24 -4.29
C ILE A 115 2.83 -20.29 -3.89
N PHE A 116 3.90 -20.21 -4.68
CA PHE A 116 4.98 -19.24 -4.41
C PHE A 116 4.50 -17.80 -4.48
N CYS A 117 3.63 -17.46 -5.44
CA CYS A 117 3.02 -16.13 -5.51
C CYS A 117 2.22 -15.80 -4.24
N ALA A 118 1.42 -16.76 -3.74
CA ALA A 118 0.66 -16.56 -2.51
C ALA A 118 1.55 -16.27 -1.29
N THR A 119 2.75 -16.85 -1.20
CA THR A 119 3.71 -16.49 -0.15
C THR A 119 4.16 -15.04 -0.25
N GLY A 120 4.26 -14.50 -1.46
CA GLY A 120 4.60 -13.09 -1.70
C GLY A 120 3.56 -12.13 -1.11
N LEU A 121 2.26 -12.47 -1.19
CA LEU A 121 1.19 -11.68 -0.57
C LEU A 121 1.33 -11.65 0.96
N ILE A 122 1.61 -12.80 1.57
CA ILE A 122 1.80 -12.90 3.03
C ILE A 122 2.99 -12.03 3.46
N LEU A 123 4.11 -12.12 2.76
CA LEU A 123 5.29 -11.31 3.05
C LEU A 123 5.00 -9.81 2.85
N GLY A 124 4.24 -9.45 1.81
CA GLY A 124 3.74 -8.10 1.56
C GLY A 124 2.96 -7.55 2.74
N ALA A 125 2.01 -8.33 3.24
CA ALA A 125 1.22 -7.97 4.42
C ALA A 125 2.10 -7.74 5.65
N ILE A 126 3.07 -8.63 5.90
CA ILE A 126 3.95 -8.55 7.08
C ILE A 126 4.73 -7.23 7.08
N TYR A 127 5.44 -6.88 5.99
CA TYR A 127 6.27 -5.68 6.01
C TYR A 127 5.44 -4.38 5.97
N MET A 128 4.28 -4.37 5.32
CA MET A 128 3.42 -3.19 5.27
C MET A 128 2.74 -2.94 6.63
N LEU A 129 2.23 -3.97 7.30
CA LEU A 129 1.69 -3.87 8.65
C LEU A 129 2.77 -3.49 9.67
N TRP A 130 3.99 -4.00 9.51
CA TRP A 130 5.14 -3.62 10.32
C TRP A 130 5.47 -2.13 10.14
N LEU A 131 5.48 -1.63 8.90
CA LEU A 131 5.68 -0.21 8.61
C LEU A 131 4.63 0.65 9.30
N TYR A 132 3.35 0.31 9.10
CA TYR A 132 2.24 1.04 9.69
C TYR A 132 2.34 1.10 11.22
N ARG A 133 2.58 -0.07 11.84
CA ARG A 133 2.76 -0.16 13.29
C ARG A 133 3.87 0.74 13.81
N ARG A 134 5.00 0.77 13.13
CA ARG A 134 6.19 1.55 13.56
C ARG A 134 5.99 3.04 13.43
N VAL A 135 5.29 3.48 12.40
CA VAL A 135 5.07 4.91 12.13
C VAL A 135 3.88 5.44 12.93
N MET A 136 2.77 4.71 12.96
CA MET A 136 1.51 5.20 13.48
C MET A 136 1.32 4.97 14.97
N PHE A 137 1.70 3.80 15.47
CA PHE A 137 1.47 3.44 16.86
C PHE A 137 2.67 3.76 17.75
N GLY A 138 2.43 3.78 19.07
CA GLY A 138 3.36 4.16 20.10
C GLY A 138 2.91 5.46 20.76
N LYS A 139 3.72 5.97 21.67
CA LYS A 139 3.46 7.27 22.30
C LYS A 139 4.18 8.37 21.51
N ALA A 140 3.50 9.47 21.25
CA ALA A 140 4.09 10.67 20.68
C ALA A 140 4.97 11.37 21.74
N VAL A 141 6.16 10.84 21.96
CA VAL A 141 7.09 11.35 23.01
C VAL A 141 8.04 12.41 22.45
N LYS A 142 8.31 12.36 21.13
CA LYS A 142 9.21 13.33 20.49
C LYS A 142 8.49 14.65 20.25
N GLU A 143 9.09 15.76 20.63
CA GLU A 143 8.53 17.11 20.42
C GLU A 143 8.20 17.37 18.95
N GLU A 144 9.03 16.89 18.04
CA GLU A 144 8.83 16.98 16.60
C GLU A 144 7.54 16.28 16.14
N ILE A 145 7.15 15.16 16.78
CA ILE A 145 5.90 14.44 16.47
C ILE A 145 4.70 15.19 17.08
N VAL A 146 4.83 15.67 18.29
CA VAL A 146 3.75 16.40 18.98
C VAL A 146 3.39 17.70 18.27
N SER A 147 4.36 18.33 17.62
CA SER A 147 4.18 19.59 16.86
C SER A 147 3.64 19.41 15.44
N LEU A 148 3.37 18.16 14.99
CA LEU A 148 2.89 17.91 13.64
C LEU A 148 1.54 18.58 13.36
N GLU A 149 1.47 19.32 12.29
CA GLU A 149 0.22 19.91 11.81
C GLU A 149 -0.73 18.84 11.28
N LYS A 150 -2.01 18.99 11.62
CA LYS A 150 -3.09 18.11 11.11
C LYS A 150 -3.21 18.22 9.58
N LEU A 151 -3.90 17.25 8.97
CA LEU A 151 -4.21 17.30 7.54
C LEU A 151 -4.94 18.60 7.18
N SER A 152 -4.43 19.27 6.16
CA SER A 152 -5.09 20.43 5.55
C SER A 152 -6.33 20.00 4.76
N LYS A 153 -7.27 20.91 4.54
CA LYS A 153 -8.44 20.65 3.68
C LYS A 153 -8.05 20.23 2.27
N ARG A 154 -6.97 20.79 1.73
CA ARG A 154 -6.44 20.43 0.41
C ARG A 154 -6.00 18.96 0.36
N GLU A 155 -5.28 18.51 1.35
CA GLU A 155 -4.81 17.10 1.44
C GLU A 155 -6.00 16.15 1.54
N ILE A 156 -7.03 16.48 2.32
CA ILE A 156 -8.25 15.66 2.44
C ILE A 156 -8.99 15.58 1.09
N ILE A 157 -9.14 16.71 0.39
CA ILE A 157 -9.80 16.75 -0.93
C ILE A 157 -9.06 15.86 -1.95
N ILE A 158 -7.75 15.69 -1.83
CA ILE A 158 -6.97 14.80 -2.69
C ILE A 158 -7.21 13.32 -2.32
N PHE A 159 -7.25 12.99 -1.02
CA PHE A 159 -7.40 11.59 -0.58
C PHE A 159 -8.80 11.03 -0.80
N VAL A 160 -9.85 11.83 -0.62
CA VAL A 160 -11.24 11.35 -0.71
C VAL A 160 -11.55 10.71 -2.07
N PRO A 161 -11.30 11.35 -3.23
CA PRO A 161 -11.59 10.73 -4.53
C PRO A 161 -10.70 9.50 -4.79
N ILE A 162 -9.44 9.51 -4.38
CA ILE A 162 -8.54 8.36 -4.54
C ILE A 162 -9.07 7.17 -3.72
N THR A 163 -9.49 7.42 -2.47
CA THR A 163 -10.09 6.40 -1.61
C THR A 163 -11.35 5.82 -2.25
N ALA A 164 -12.22 6.68 -2.80
CA ALA A 164 -13.44 6.23 -3.48
C ALA A 164 -13.14 5.38 -4.73
N LEU A 165 -12.11 5.71 -5.50
CA LEU A 165 -11.70 4.95 -6.69
C LEU A 165 -11.06 3.59 -6.35
N ILE A 166 -10.46 3.47 -5.18
CA ILE A 166 -9.86 2.21 -4.70
C ILE A 166 -10.92 1.27 -4.14
N PHE A 167 -12.01 1.82 -3.62
CA PHE A 167 -13.11 1.06 -3.04
C PHE A 167 -14.07 0.63 -4.15
N ILE A 168 -14.02 -0.64 -4.56
CA ILE A 168 -14.89 -1.23 -5.60
C ILE A 168 -15.71 -2.34 -5.01
#